data_f552bff21688ee4b89490969a94884c2
#
_entry.id   f552bff21688ee4b89490969a94884c2
#
_cell.length_a   1.000
_cell.length_b   1.000
_cell.length_c   1.000
_cell.angle_alpha   90.00
_cell.angle_beta   90.00
_cell.angle_gamma   90.00
#
_symmetry.space_group_name_H-M   'P 1'
#
loop_
_entity.id
_entity.type
_entity.pdbx_description
1 polymer ?
#
loop_
_entity_poly.entity_id
_entity_poly.type
_entity_poly.pdbx_seq_one_letter_code
_entity_poly.pdbx_strand_id
1 'polypeptide(L)'
;MKKLLLLSAIGMLLSAQTVTREQVDAWMTEISNWGRWGKDDQRGTLNLITPEKRKQALHLVKEGVSVSLAHTLEKEKFPDNPRPLGQQMTLDAGGHAMDLYTIWYHGSTITHIDALCHYSFEGKLYNGFIKSEKISESGCAALGVENQKDGIMTRAVLVDLPLLKNVPYLEPGTPVYPADVEAWEKYAHVKIGSGDALFLRTGRWARRAKLGPWNVAASAAGWHASMMPWFKKRDIALLGNDGVQDVQPSGIDKAPRPIHQLAIVALGLPLIDVMDLEAVAAECAKRHRWEFLVTLAAVPVPGGTGFPVNPIATF
;
A
#
# COMPACT_ATOMS: atom_id res chain seq x y z
N MET A 1 22.13 3.85 -57.06
CA MET A 1 21.92 2.68 -56.23
C MET A 1 21.72 3.15 -54.76
N LYS A 2 20.46 3.27 -54.31
CA LYS A 2 20.14 3.67 -52.92
C LYS A 2 20.03 2.39 -52.09
N LYS A 3 20.93 2.22 -51.10
CA LYS A 3 20.84 1.12 -50.14
C LYS A 3 19.77 1.46 -49.09
N LEU A 4 18.70 0.68 -49.08
CA LEU A 4 17.68 0.70 -48.05
C LEU A 4 18.22 -0.05 -46.83
N LEU A 5 18.45 0.65 -45.71
CA LEU A 5 18.71 0.01 -44.41
C LEU A 5 17.37 -0.38 -43.81
N LEU A 6 17.08 -1.68 -43.75
CA LEU A 6 16.02 -2.22 -42.89
C LEU A 6 16.49 -2.19 -41.42
N LEU A 7 15.92 -1.30 -40.61
CA LEU A 7 16.01 -1.41 -39.16
C LEU A 7 15.01 -2.51 -38.73
N SER A 8 15.53 -3.67 -38.34
CA SER A 8 14.75 -4.70 -37.66
C SER A 8 14.55 -4.26 -36.20
N ALA A 9 13.36 -3.80 -35.87
CA ALA A 9 12.93 -3.62 -34.49
C ALA A 9 12.75 -5.02 -33.85
N ILE A 10 13.74 -5.44 -33.05
CA ILE A 10 13.63 -6.61 -32.19
C ILE A 10 12.73 -6.18 -31.02
N GLY A 11 11.43 -6.48 -31.14
CA GLY A 11 10.51 -6.41 -30.02
C GLY A 11 10.91 -7.45 -28.99
N MET A 12 11.52 -7.05 -27.88
CA MET A 12 11.61 -7.90 -26.70
C MET A 12 10.20 -8.15 -26.19
N LEU A 13 9.66 -9.34 -26.51
CA LEU A 13 8.53 -9.90 -25.78
C LEU A 13 8.99 -10.10 -24.33
N LEU A 14 8.65 -9.16 -23.45
CA LEU A 14 8.69 -9.39 -22.01
C LEU A 14 7.69 -10.55 -21.76
N SER A 15 8.24 -11.75 -21.55
CA SER A 15 7.47 -12.88 -21.02
C SER A 15 6.83 -12.41 -19.71
N ALA A 16 5.52 -12.28 -19.69
CA ALA A 16 4.81 -12.06 -18.44
C ALA A 16 5.21 -13.19 -17.46
N GLN A 17 5.81 -12.81 -16.33
CA GLN A 17 6.19 -13.79 -15.31
C GLN A 17 4.91 -14.43 -14.77
N THR A 18 4.61 -15.63 -15.24
CA THR A 18 3.45 -16.39 -14.74
C THR A 18 3.79 -16.88 -13.34
N VAL A 19 3.08 -16.38 -12.33
CA VAL A 19 3.16 -16.88 -10.95
C VAL A 19 2.02 -17.87 -10.76
N THR A 20 2.33 -19.08 -10.29
CA THR A 20 1.34 -20.11 -9.98
C THR A 20 0.94 -20.07 -8.49
N ARG A 21 -0.12 -20.81 -8.16
CA ARG A 21 -0.54 -20.97 -6.75
C ARG A 21 0.55 -21.62 -5.93
N GLU A 22 1.20 -22.66 -6.45
CA GLU A 22 2.30 -23.38 -5.80
C GLU A 22 3.47 -22.43 -5.49
N GLN A 23 3.74 -21.48 -6.40
CA GLN A 23 4.78 -20.48 -6.17
C GLN A 23 4.39 -19.50 -5.05
N VAL A 24 3.12 -19.08 -4.98
CA VAL A 24 2.62 -18.25 -3.87
C VAL A 24 2.76 -19.00 -2.53
N ASP A 25 2.40 -20.28 -2.49
CA ASP A 25 2.50 -21.10 -1.29
C ASP A 25 3.97 -21.31 -0.87
N ALA A 26 4.89 -21.56 -1.82
CA ALA A 26 6.32 -21.66 -1.55
C ALA A 26 6.88 -20.36 -0.97
N TRP A 27 6.47 -19.21 -1.48
CA TRP A 27 6.91 -17.91 -0.99
C TRP A 27 6.49 -17.61 0.45
N MET A 28 5.43 -18.23 0.98
CA MET A 28 5.09 -18.11 2.41
C MET A 28 6.27 -18.48 3.33
N THR A 29 7.14 -19.37 2.87
CA THR A 29 8.34 -19.80 3.62
C THR A 29 9.61 -19.14 3.09
N GLU A 30 9.81 -19.14 1.76
CA GLU A 30 11.05 -18.71 1.12
C GLU A 30 11.39 -17.24 1.37
N ILE A 31 10.37 -16.35 1.40
CA ILE A 31 10.59 -14.93 1.64
C ILE A 31 10.24 -14.50 3.07
N SER A 32 9.87 -15.43 3.94
CA SER A 32 9.40 -15.13 5.30
C SER A 32 10.41 -14.29 6.11
N ASN A 33 9.87 -13.42 6.95
CA ASN A 33 10.60 -12.70 7.99
C ASN A 33 10.35 -13.26 9.40
N TRP A 34 9.67 -14.41 9.52
CA TRP A 34 9.37 -15.00 10.81
C TRP A 34 10.65 -15.25 11.62
N GLY A 35 10.63 -14.84 12.88
CA GLY A 35 11.77 -14.94 13.77
C GLY A 35 12.90 -13.91 13.53
N ARG A 36 12.87 -13.13 12.46
CA ARG A 36 13.91 -12.15 12.11
C ARG A 36 14.15 -11.13 13.22
N TRP A 37 13.10 -10.70 13.91
CA TRP A 37 13.15 -9.76 15.04
C TRP A 37 12.71 -10.38 16.36
N GLY A 38 12.83 -11.71 16.47
CA GLY A 38 12.44 -12.49 17.64
C GLY A 38 11.08 -13.15 17.47
N LYS A 39 10.86 -14.22 18.25
CA LYS A 39 9.63 -15.04 18.16
C LYS A 39 8.36 -14.31 18.58
N ASP A 40 8.48 -13.27 19.40
CA ASP A 40 7.36 -12.49 19.94
C ASP A 40 7.17 -11.16 19.19
N ASP A 41 7.90 -10.96 18.06
CA ASP A 41 7.78 -9.73 17.28
C ASP A 41 6.38 -9.58 16.68
N GLN A 42 5.81 -8.39 16.85
CA GLN A 42 4.49 -7.99 16.37
C GLN A 42 4.52 -6.75 15.47
N ARG A 43 5.71 -6.28 15.09
CA ARG A 43 5.89 -5.07 14.27
C ARG A 43 6.32 -5.36 12.84
N GLY A 44 6.88 -6.54 12.60
CA GLY A 44 7.31 -6.94 11.26
C GLY A 44 8.33 -5.98 10.66
N THR A 45 8.15 -5.61 9.40
CA THR A 45 9.06 -4.74 8.65
C THR A 45 9.16 -3.31 9.20
N LEU A 46 8.25 -2.86 10.07
CA LEU A 46 8.40 -1.56 10.75
C LEU A 46 9.65 -1.51 11.65
N ASN A 47 10.22 -2.65 12.02
CA ASN A 47 11.53 -2.72 12.71
C ASN A 47 12.69 -2.22 11.84
N LEU A 48 12.52 -2.14 10.53
CA LEU A 48 13.51 -1.56 9.60
C LEU A 48 13.57 -0.04 9.67
N ILE A 49 12.56 0.60 10.27
CA ILE A 49 12.54 2.05 10.49
C ILE A 49 13.30 2.37 11.78
N THR A 50 14.63 2.31 11.68
CA THR A 50 15.53 2.62 12.81
C THR A 50 15.54 4.10 13.15
N PRO A 51 16.08 4.51 14.32
CA PRO A 51 16.31 5.92 14.65
C PRO A 51 17.11 6.65 13.58
N GLU A 52 18.14 6.00 13.00
CA GLU A 52 18.98 6.55 11.94
C GLU A 52 18.17 6.76 10.66
N LYS A 53 17.31 5.79 10.28
CA LYS A 53 16.41 5.91 9.14
C LYS A 53 15.45 7.08 9.29
N ARG A 54 14.88 7.29 10.49
CA ARG A 54 14.03 8.45 10.78
C ARG A 54 14.78 9.78 10.65
N LYS A 55 16.00 9.86 11.20
CA LYS A 55 16.85 11.04 11.06
C LYS A 55 17.18 11.35 9.60
N GLN A 56 17.51 10.32 8.81
CA GLN A 56 17.73 10.48 7.37
C GLN A 56 16.48 11.01 6.65
N ALA A 57 15.30 10.49 6.98
CA ALA A 57 14.03 10.94 6.40
C ALA A 57 13.73 12.41 6.75
N LEU A 58 14.04 12.86 7.96
CA LEU A 58 13.88 14.27 8.36
C LEU A 58 14.72 15.23 7.51
N HIS A 59 15.88 14.80 7.02
CA HIS A 59 16.72 15.64 6.15
C HIS A 59 16.12 15.85 4.74
N LEU A 60 15.05 15.15 4.38
CA LEU A 60 14.31 15.37 3.13
C LEU A 60 13.41 16.61 3.18
N VAL A 61 13.07 17.09 4.38
CA VAL A 61 12.27 18.30 4.55
C VAL A 61 13.13 19.52 4.27
N LYS A 62 12.84 20.23 3.18
CA LYS A 62 13.58 21.42 2.74
C LYS A 62 12.70 22.68 2.69
N GLU A 63 11.43 22.50 2.42
CA GLU A 63 10.49 23.59 2.11
C GLU A 63 9.38 23.70 3.17
N GLY A 64 9.14 22.66 3.97
CA GLY A 64 8.06 22.61 4.94
C GLY A 64 6.65 22.50 4.31
N VAL A 65 6.57 22.10 3.03
CA VAL A 65 5.29 21.88 2.34
C VAL A 65 4.76 20.51 2.70
N SER A 66 3.52 20.46 3.20
CA SER A 66 2.85 19.20 3.57
C SER A 66 1.67 18.91 2.64
N VAL A 67 1.47 17.61 2.34
CA VAL A 67 0.39 17.09 1.47
C VAL A 67 -0.27 15.92 2.17
N SER A 68 -1.61 15.96 2.30
CA SER A 68 -2.41 14.82 2.75
C SER A 68 -2.42 13.74 1.66
N LEU A 69 -2.26 12.48 2.07
CA LEU A 69 -2.32 11.31 1.19
C LEU A 69 -3.60 10.49 1.43
N ALA A 70 -4.55 11.02 2.19
CA ALA A 70 -5.84 10.38 2.40
C ALA A 70 -6.90 10.96 1.48
N HIS A 71 -7.73 10.07 0.93
CA HIS A 71 -8.93 10.48 0.23
C HIS A 71 -9.97 11.03 1.21
N THR A 72 -10.68 12.08 0.80
CA THR A 72 -11.78 12.64 1.61
C THR A 72 -12.89 11.61 1.75
N LEU A 73 -13.35 11.37 2.99
CA LEU A 73 -14.37 10.38 3.29
C LEU A 73 -15.70 10.75 2.64
N GLU A 74 -16.30 9.78 1.96
CA GLU A 74 -17.57 9.96 1.25
C GLU A 74 -18.74 9.38 2.04
N LYS A 75 -19.86 10.12 2.10
CA LYS A 75 -21.11 9.73 2.78
C LYS A 75 -22.12 9.09 1.85
N GLU A 76 -21.84 9.02 0.56
CA GLU A 76 -22.75 8.50 -0.45
C GLU A 76 -22.33 7.11 -0.90
N LYS A 77 -23.34 6.31 -1.30
CA LYS A 77 -23.11 4.97 -1.86
C LYS A 77 -22.73 5.06 -3.33
N PHE A 78 -21.65 4.34 -3.67
CA PHE A 78 -21.19 4.14 -5.03
C PHE A 78 -20.79 2.68 -5.25
N PRO A 79 -20.55 2.22 -6.48
CA PRO A 79 -20.06 0.87 -6.76
C PRO A 79 -18.76 0.50 -6.02
N ASP A 80 -17.88 1.48 -5.77
CA ASP A 80 -16.66 1.32 -4.98
C ASP A 80 -16.83 1.71 -3.50
N ASN A 81 -17.99 2.27 -3.11
CA ASN A 81 -18.31 2.68 -1.75
C ASN A 81 -19.68 2.12 -1.29
N PRO A 82 -19.85 0.79 -1.17
CA PRO A 82 -21.14 0.19 -0.77
C PRO A 82 -21.50 0.45 0.69
N ARG A 83 -20.53 0.83 1.52
CA ARG A 83 -20.67 1.10 2.97
C ARG A 83 -20.01 2.43 3.30
N PRO A 84 -20.66 3.56 2.96
CA PRO A 84 -20.09 4.89 3.16
C PRO A 84 -19.94 5.25 4.64
N LEU A 85 -19.22 6.33 4.91
CA LEU A 85 -19.15 6.93 6.24
C LEU A 85 -20.54 7.24 6.77
N GLY A 86 -20.88 6.67 7.92
CA GLY A 86 -22.03 7.12 8.72
C GLY A 86 -21.59 8.26 9.64
N GLN A 87 -22.35 9.33 9.65
CA GLN A 87 -22.15 10.44 10.59
C GLN A 87 -23.51 10.84 11.19
N GLN A 88 -23.56 10.87 12.49
CA GLN A 88 -24.68 11.40 13.24
C GLN A 88 -24.17 12.54 14.11
N MET A 89 -24.75 13.72 13.93
CA MET A 89 -24.45 14.90 14.75
C MET A 89 -25.49 15.03 15.85
N THR A 90 -25.04 15.37 17.04
CA THR A 90 -25.89 15.69 18.19
C THR A 90 -25.42 17.01 18.81
N LEU A 91 -26.33 17.67 19.54
CA LEU A 91 -25.99 18.82 20.37
C LEU A 91 -26.15 18.43 21.84
N ASP A 92 -25.19 18.78 22.70
CA ASP A 92 -25.35 18.63 24.14
C ASP A 92 -26.23 19.74 24.74
N ALA A 93 -26.47 19.70 26.04
CA ALA A 93 -27.28 20.70 26.74
C ALA A 93 -26.70 22.13 26.70
N GLY A 94 -25.41 22.27 26.44
CA GLY A 94 -24.72 23.56 26.26
C GLY A 94 -24.73 24.05 24.81
N GLY A 95 -25.30 23.27 23.87
CA GLY A 95 -25.30 23.59 22.45
C GLY A 95 -24.01 23.20 21.70
N HIS A 96 -23.11 22.43 22.31
CA HIS A 96 -21.89 21.95 21.66
C HIS A 96 -22.21 20.81 20.69
N ALA A 97 -21.63 20.88 19.50
CA ALA A 97 -21.78 19.85 18.48
C ALA A 97 -20.87 18.65 18.77
N MET A 98 -21.45 17.45 18.71
CA MET A 98 -20.77 16.19 18.89
C MET A 98 -21.11 15.24 17.75
N ASP A 99 -20.13 14.43 17.34
CA ASP A 99 -20.27 13.49 16.24
C ASP A 99 -20.18 12.04 16.73
N LEU A 100 -21.01 11.18 16.14
CA LEU A 100 -20.84 9.74 16.13
C LEU A 100 -20.51 9.31 14.69
N TYR A 101 -19.37 8.62 14.49
CA TYR A 101 -18.99 8.07 13.21
C TYR A 101 -19.13 6.53 13.20
N THR A 102 -19.67 6.00 12.12
CA THR A 102 -19.64 4.57 11.79
C THR A 102 -18.79 4.40 10.53
N ILE A 103 -17.66 3.67 10.65
CA ILE A 103 -16.68 3.54 9.60
C ILE A 103 -16.43 2.07 9.31
N TRP A 104 -16.67 1.67 8.04
CA TRP A 104 -16.26 0.38 7.51
C TRP A 104 -15.04 0.59 6.60
N TYR A 105 -13.82 0.57 7.19
CA TYR A 105 -12.62 1.03 6.50
C TYR A 105 -11.96 0.00 5.58
N HIS A 106 -12.07 -1.32 5.84
CA HIS A 106 -11.60 -2.36 4.90
C HIS A 106 -12.47 -2.39 3.65
N GLY A 107 -12.38 -1.35 2.86
CA GLY A 107 -13.14 -1.11 1.65
C GLY A 107 -12.28 -0.50 0.57
N SER A 108 -12.91 0.19 -0.38
CA SER A 108 -12.20 0.75 -1.54
C SER A 108 -12.24 2.27 -1.61
N THR A 109 -12.65 2.99 -0.56
CA THR A 109 -12.74 4.46 -0.57
C THR A 109 -12.17 5.14 0.68
N ILE A 110 -11.83 4.38 1.71
CA ILE A 110 -11.30 4.92 2.96
C ILE A 110 -9.83 4.56 3.06
N THR A 111 -8.96 5.57 3.11
CA THR A 111 -7.53 5.37 3.33
C THR A 111 -7.30 4.78 4.72
N HIS A 112 -6.70 3.60 4.79
CA HIS A 112 -6.49 2.87 6.03
C HIS A 112 -5.19 2.08 6.00
N ILE A 113 -4.66 1.80 7.19
CA ILE A 113 -3.53 0.90 7.36
C ILE A 113 -4.03 -0.44 7.89
N ASP A 114 -3.49 -1.52 7.33
CA ASP A 114 -3.72 -2.87 7.80
C ASP A 114 -2.73 -3.26 8.89
N ALA A 115 -3.26 -3.88 9.95
CA ALA A 115 -2.46 -4.52 10.98
C ALA A 115 -2.08 -5.96 10.58
N LEU A 116 -1.05 -6.52 11.22
CA LEU A 116 -0.55 -7.85 10.87
C LEU A 116 -1.48 -9.01 11.24
N CYS A 117 -2.55 -8.75 12.01
CA CYS A 117 -3.60 -9.73 12.26
C CYS A 117 -4.72 -9.73 11.21
N HIS A 118 -4.70 -8.80 10.22
CA HIS A 118 -5.78 -8.68 9.24
C HIS A 118 -5.86 -9.90 8.31
N TYR A 119 -4.74 -10.50 7.95
CA TYR A 119 -4.68 -11.68 7.07
C TYR A 119 -4.09 -12.91 7.77
N SER A 120 -4.49 -14.08 7.27
CA SER A 120 -3.93 -15.37 7.72
C SER A 120 -3.70 -16.31 6.54
N PHE A 121 -2.78 -17.24 6.71
CA PHE A 121 -2.53 -18.34 5.78
C PHE A 121 -2.48 -19.66 6.53
N GLU A 122 -3.28 -20.64 6.12
CA GLU A 122 -3.37 -21.97 6.75
C GLU A 122 -3.45 -21.93 8.29
N GLY A 123 -4.32 -21.05 8.81
CA GLY A 123 -4.54 -20.91 10.25
C GLY A 123 -3.42 -20.20 11.01
N LYS A 124 -2.43 -19.64 10.32
CA LYS A 124 -1.32 -18.88 10.91
C LYS A 124 -1.39 -17.40 10.50
N LEU A 125 -0.99 -16.54 11.42
CA LEU A 125 -0.73 -15.12 11.24
C LEU A 125 0.78 -14.90 11.09
N TYR A 126 1.20 -13.64 10.87
CA TYR A 126 2.61 -13.28 10.88
C TYR A 126 3.34 -13.87 12.10
N ASN A 127 4.61 -14.22 11.91
CA ASN A 127 5.51 -14.77 12.94
C ASN A 127 5.03 -16.08 13.57
N GLY A 128 4.12 -16.81 12.90
CA GLY A 128 3.65 -18.14 13.31
C GLY A 128 2.58 -18.13 14.40
N PHE A 129 2.06 -16.97 14.81
CA PHE A 129 0.94 -16.92 15.75
C PHE A 129 -0.26 -17.71 15.21
N ILE A 130 -0.88 -18.54 16.06
CA ILE A 130 -2.02 -19.37 15.69
C ILE A 130 -3.30 -18.52 15.66
N LYS A 131 -3.96 -18.47 14.51
CA LYS A 131 -5.16 -17.63 14.29
C LYS A 131 -6.26 -17.90 15.31
N SER A 132 -6.60 -19.17 15.53
CA SER A 132 -7.69 -19.57 16.45
C SER A 132 -7.43 -19.21 17.92
N GLU A 133 -6.16 -18.99 18.29
CA GLU A 133 -5.76 -18.54 19.62
C GLU A 133 -5.73 -17.01 19.75
N LYS A 134 -5.53 -16.31 18.63
CA LYS A 134 -5.25 -14.88 18.63
C LYS A 134 -6.36 -14.01 18.06
N ILE A 135 -7.34 -14.58 17.35
CA ILE A 135 -8.46 -13.82 16.79
C ILE A 135 -9.78 -14.34 17.36
N SER A 136 -10.58 -13.44 17.90
CA SER A 136 -11.92 -13.69 18.40
C SER A 136 -12.86 -12.53 18.01
N GLU A 137 -14.13 -12.62 18.39
CA GLU A 137 -15.10 -11.53 18.20
C GLU A 137 -14.72 -10.25 18.97
N SER A 138 -13.90 -10.37 20.03
CA SER A 138 -13.40 -9.21 20.78
C SER A 138 -12.16 -8.56 20.17
N GLY A 139 -11.64 -9.09 19.04
CA GLY A 139 -10.49 -8.55 18.32
C GLY A 139 -9.28 -9.47 18.31
N CYS A 140 -8.13 -8.90 17.97
CA CYS A 140 -6.85 -9.58 17.87
C CYS A 140 -6.09 -9.50 19.20
N ALA A 141 -5.82 -10.63 19.86
CA ALA A 141 -5.01 -10.69 21.07
C ALA A 141 -3.49 -10.49 20.80
N ALA A 142 -3.09 -10.45 19.53
CA ALA A 142 -1.74 -10.12 19.08
C ALA A 142 -1.79 -9.53 17.68
N LEU A 143 -0.74 -8.82 17.28
CA LEU A 143 -0.55 -8.27 15.93
C LEU A 143 -1.57 -7.18 15.54
N GLY A 144 -2.33 -6.65 16.49
CA GLY A 144 -3.30 -5.58 16.27
C GLY A 144 -2.65 -4.23 15.97
N VAL A 145 -3.46 -3.26 15.53
CA VAL A 145 -3.00 -1.93 15.11
C VAL A 145 -2.34 -1.13 16.23
N GLU A 146 -2.64 -1.43 17.49
CA GLU A 146 -2.01 -0.80 18.66
C GLU A 146 -0.49 -1.01 18.70
N ASN A 147 0.05 -2.01 18.01
CA ASN A 147 1.50 -2.21 17.88
C ASN A 147 2.17 -1.13 16.99
N GLN A 148 1.39 -0.29 16.35
CA GLN A 148 1.85 0.84 15.51
C GLN A 148 1.68 2.20 16.21
N LYS A 149 1.32 2.23 17.50
CA LYS A 149 0.98 3.44 18.28
C LYS A 149 2.07 4.50 18.33
N ASP A 150 3.33 4.11 18.20
CA ASP A 150 4.47 5.05 18.20
C ASP A 150 4.59 5.83 16.88
N GLY A 151 3.69 5.56 15.95
CA GLY A 151 3.66 6.18 14.63
C GLY A 151 4.72 5.64 13.67
N ILE A 152 4.53 5.94 12.41
CA ILE A 152 5.44 5.60 11.32
C ILE A 152 5.99 6.91 10.77
N MET A 153 7.32 7.03 10.77
CA MET A 153 8.05 8.17 10.23
C MET A 153 9.25 7.64 9.45
N THR A 154 9.24 7.77 8.13
CA THR A 154 10.33 7.28 7.27
C THR A 154 10.38 8.03 5.95
N ARG A 155 11.38 7.71 5.12
CA ARG A 155 11.41 8.11 3.72
C ARG A 155 10.36 7.32 2.95
N ALA A 156 9.49 8.02 2.22
CA ALA A 156 8.63 7.42 1.20
C ALA A 156 9.17 7.71 -0.19
N VAL A 157 8.99 6.74 -1.09
CA VAL A 157 9.24 6.89 -2.53
C VAL A 157 7.93 6.66 -3.27
N LEU A 158 7.52 7.67 -4.04
CA LEU A 158 6.37 7.56 -4.94
C LEU A 158 6.81 6.93 -6.26
N VAL A 159 6.16 5.85 -6.65
CA VAL A 159 6.22 5.25 -7.98
C VAL A 159 5.02 5.73 -8.78
N ASP A 160 5.22 6.68 -9.69
CA ASP A 160 4.17 7.25 -10.53
C ASP A 160 4.18 6.59 -11.92
N LEU A 161 3.48 5.48 -12.06
CA LEU A 161 3.47 4.74 -13.33
C LEU A 161 2.68 5.43 -14.45
N PRO A 162 1.56 6.12 -14.20
CA PRO A 162 0.95 6.96 -15.22
C PRO A 162 1.94 7.95 -15.85
N LEU A 163 2.75 8.64 -15.03
CA LEU A 163 3.77 9.55 -15.52
C LEU A 163 4.83 8.82 -16.36
N LEU A 164 5.37 7.71 -15.85
CA LEU A 164 6.38 6.91 -16.57
C LEU A 164 5.87 6.42 -17.94
N LYS A 165 4.60 5.99 -17.98
CA LYS A 165 3.99 5.43 -19.19
C LYS A 165 3.33 6.48 -20.09
N ASN A 166 3.39 7.77 -19.69
CA ASN A 166 2.76 8.89 -20.39
C ASN A 166 1.25 8.67 -20.66
N VAL A 167 0.53 8.22 -19.62
CA VAL A 167 -0.92 8.02 -19.64
C VAL A 167 -1.55 8.73 -18.44
N PRO A 168 -2.84 9.12 -18.49
CA PRO A 168 -3.48 9.79 -17.36
C PRO A 168 -3.69 8.87 -16.15
N TYR A 169 -3.86 7.59 -16.38
CA TYR A 169 -4.05 6.53 -15.37
C TYR A 169 -3.78 5.16 -16.00
N LEU A 170 -3.55 4.16 -15.15
CA LEU A 170 -3.53 2.75 -15.58
C LEU A 170 -4.98 2.22 -15.64
N GLU A 171 -5.30 1.43 -16.66
CA GLU A 171 -6.60 0.78 -16.72
C GLU A 171 -6.73 -0.31 -15.64
N PRO A 172 -7.94 -0.54 -15.08
CA PRO A 172 -8.17 -1.63 -14.14
C PRO A 172 -7.72 -2.97 -14.73
N GLY A 173 -7.09 -3.80 -13.89
CA GLY A 173 -6.49 -5.06 -14.32
C GLY A 173 -5.03 -4.94 -14.81
N THR A 174 -4.46 -3.74 -14.86
CA THR A 174 -3.06 -3.56 -15.24
C THR A 174 -2.13 -4.02 -14.12
N PRO A 175 -1.31 -5.07 -14.31
CA PRO A 175 -0.33 -5.52 -13.34
C PRO A 175 0.92 -4.62 -13.35
N VAL A 176 1.52 -4.45 -12.17
CA VAL A 176 2.80 -3.74 -11.98
C VAL A 176 3.87 -4.75 -11.57
N TYR A 177 4.94 -4.80 -12.34
CA TYR A 177 6.03 -5.76 -12.22
C TYR A 177 7.31 -5.11 -11.66
N PRO A 178 8.30 -5.92 -11.17
CA PRO A 178 9.60 -5.41 -10.75
C PRO A 178 10.29 -4.53 -11.82
N ALA A 179 10.18 -4.90 -13.09
CA ALA A 179 10.76 -4.14 -14.19
C ALA A 179 10.16 -2.72 -14.33
N ASP A 180 8.88 -2.54 -14.04
CA ASP A 180 8.24 -1.22 -14.03
C ASP A 180 8.84 -0.32 -12.94
N VAL A 181 9.04 -0.88 -11.73
CA VAL A 181 9.64 -0.15 -10.60
C VAL A 181 11.11 0.16 -10.87
N GLU A 182 11.86 -0.77 -11.45
CA GLU A 182 13.27 -0.54 -11.83
C GLU A 182 13.40 0.49 -12.97
N ALA A 183 12.45 0.54 -13.88
CA ALA A 183 12.37 1.60 -14.88
C ALA A 183 12.06 2.95 -14.23
N TRP A 184 11.16 2.97 -13.23
CA TRP A 184 10.88 4.16 -12.43
C TRP A 184 12.09 4.65 -11.65
N GLU A 185 12.85 3.77 -10.98
CA GLU A 185 14.09 4.13 -10.27
C GLU A 185 15.05 4.88 -11.19
N LYS A 186 15.17 4.45 -12.45
CA LYS A 186 16.02 5.12 -13.47
C LYS A 186 15.45 6.47 -13.90
N TYR A 187 14.15 6.54 -14.15
CA TYR A 187 13.46 7.77 -14.55
C TYR A 187 13.53 8.85 -13.45
N ALA A 188 13.23 8.45 -12.23
CA ALA A 188 13.14 9.34 -11.07
C ALA A 188 14.51 9.63 -10.41
N HIS A 189 15.59 8.97 -10.86
CA HIS A 189 16.93 9.04 -10.27
C HIS A 189 16.92 8.74 -8.77
N VAL A 190 16.10 7.77 -8.34
CA VAL A 190 15.94 7.36 -6.96
C VAL A 190 16.28 5.89 -6.79
N LYS A 191 16.76 5.50 -5.62
CA LYS A 191 17.00 4.11 -5.26
C LYS A 191 16.15 3.74 -4.05
N ILE A 192 15.25 2.77 -4.23
CA ILE A 192 14.40 2.25 -3.17
C ILE A 192 15.20 1.24 -2.34
N GLY A 193 15.11 1.31 -1.02
CA GLY A 193 15.91 0.47 -0.13
C GLY A 193 15.30 0.23 1.25
N SER A 194 16.11 -0.34 2.12
CA SER A 194 15.69 -0.78 3.45
C SER A 194 15.06 0.34 4.27
N GLY A 195 13.93 0.03 4.90
CA GLY A 195 13.20 0.94 5.76
C GLY A 195 12.38 2.00 5.03
N ASP A 196 12.34 1.98 3.68
CA ASP A 196 11.50 2.90 2.92
C ASP A 196 10.02 2.49 2.95
N ALA A 197 9.14 3.48 2.87
CA ALA A 197 7.78 3.30 2.43
C ALA A 197 7.74 3.41 0.90
N LEU A 198 7.05 2.47 0.25
CA LEU A 198 6.90 2.44 -1.20
C LEU A 198 5.44 2.69 -1.57
N PHE A 199 5.17 3.79 -2.27
CA PHE A 199 3.83 4.17 -2.67
C PHE A 199 3.65 4.07 -4.17
N LEU A 200 2.61 3.36 -4.61
CA LEU A 200 2.25 3.20 -6.01
C LEU A 200 1.07 4.09 -6.36
N ARG A 201 1.27 5.01 -7.29
CA ARG A 201 0.19 5.71 -7.96
C ARG A 201 -0.16 4.97 -9.25
N THR A 202 -1.42 4.52 -9.34
CA THR A 202 -2.01 3.97 -10.56
C THR A 202 -2.84 5.01 -11.33
N GLY A 203 -3.15 6.15 -10.68
CA GLY A 203 -4.04 7.19 -11.19
C GLY A 203 -5.53 6.82 -11.03
N ARG A 204 -5.84 5.95 -10.07
CA ARG A 204 -7.22 5.51 -9.81
C ARG A 204 -8.18 6.67 -9.63
N TRP A 205 -7.81 7.67 -8.84
CA TRP A 205 -8.69 8.80 -8.55
C TRP A 205 -8.89 9.69 -9.76
N ALA A 206 -7.86 9.92 -10.59
CA ALA A 206 -7.97 10.58 -11.87
C ALA A 206 -8.94 9.86 -12.82
N ARG A 207 -8.87 8.51 -12.88
CA ARG A 207 -9.80 7.70 -13.66
C ARG A 207 -11.24 7.80 -13.12
N ARG A 208 -11.41 7.69 -11.80
CA ARG A 208 -12.70 7.79 -11.14
C ARG A 208 -13.37 9.14 -11.39
N ALA A 209 -12.61 10.23 -11.31
CA ALA A 209 -13.11 11.56 -11.60
C ALA A 209 -13.57 11.71 -13.06
N LYS A 210 -12.88 11.06 -14.00
CA LYS A 210 -13.19 11.16 -15.43
C LYS A 210 -14.31 10.24 -15.90
N LEU A 211 -14.33 8.98 -15.40
CA LEU A 211 -15.21 7.92 -15.92
C LEU A 211 -16.26 7.44 -14.90
N GLY A 212 -16.24 7.99 -13.69
CA GLY A 212 -17.10 7.57 -12.59
C GLY A 212 -16.57 6.37 -11.80
N PRO A 213 -17.22 6.07 -10.66
CA PRO A 213 -16.84 4.96 -9.78
C PRO A 213 -17.16 3.61 -10.40
N TRP A 214 -16.36 2.58 -10.05
CA TRP A 214 -16.55 1.19 -10.50
C TRP A 214 -16.24 0.21 -9.37
N ASN A 215 -16.55 -1.06 -9.56
CA ASN A 215 -16.21 -2.11 -8.58
C ASN A 215 -14.70 -2.41 -8.58
N VAL A 216 -13.95 -1.69 -7.75
CA VAL A 216 -12.49 -1.81 -7.60
C VAL A 216 -12.08 -3.19 -7.07
N ALA A 217 -12.91 -3.83 -6.25
CA ALA A 217 -12.63 -5.17 -5.75
C ALA A 217 -12.64 -6.24 -6.86
N ALA A 218 -13.37 -5.99 -7.96
CA ALA A 218 -13.41 -6.89 -9.10
C ALA A 218 -12.33 -6.58 -10.15
N SER A 219 -11.95 -5.31 -10.31
CA SER A 219 -10.95 -4.91 -11.29
C SER A 219 -10.18 -3.67 -10.83
N ALA A 220 -8.87 -3.81 -10.64
CA ALA A 220 -7.96 -2.75 -10.23
C ALA A 220 -6.56 -2.94 -10.83
N ALA A 221 -5.90 -1.84 -11.18
CA ALA A 221 -4.46 -1.85 -11.37
C ALA A 221 -3.75 -2.00 -10.03
N GLY A 222 -2.64 -2.71 -9.97
CA GLY A 222 -1.91 -2.92 -8.72
C GLY A 222 -0.70 -3.82 -8.88
N TRP A 223 -0.06 -4.15 -7.76
CA TRP A 223 1.10 -4.99 -7.73
C TRP A 223 0.79 -6.41 -8.21
N HIS A 224 1.62 -6.93 -9.09
CA HIS A 224 1.63 -8.35 -9.44
C HIS A 224 2.35 -9.16 -8.36
N ALA A 225 1.95 -10.41 -8.12
CA ALA A 225 2.54 -11.27 -7.08
C ALA A 225 4.08 -11.41 -7.18
N SER A 226 4.65 -11.34 -8.40
CA SER A 226 6.10 -11.37 -8.62
C SER A 226 6.88 -10.22 -7.95
N MET A 227 6.18 -9.18 -7.44
CA MET A 227 6.80 -8.14 -6.63
C MET A 227 7.25 -8.62 -5.26
N MET A 228 6.70 -9.70 -4.73
CA MET A 228 6.94 -10.12 -3.35
C MET A 228 8.40 -10.45 -3.04
N PRO A 229 9.13 -11.24 -3.85
CA PRO A 229 10.58 -11.43 -3.67
C PRO A 229 11.38 -10.12 -3.82
N TRP A 230 10.93 -9.19 -4.67
CA TRP A 230 11.55 -7.88 -4.84
C TRP A 230 11.38 -7.02 -3.57
N PHE A 231 10.17 -6.96 -2.97
CA PHE A 231 9.93 -6.27 -1.70
C PHE A 231 10.80 -6.84 -0.58
N LYS A 232 10.90 -8.17 -0.48
CA LYS A 232 11.80 -8.84 0.47
C LYS A 232 13.25 -8.43 0.26
N LYS A 233 13.75 -8.50 -0.97
CA LYS A 233 15.14 -8.17 -1.31
C LYS A 233 15.48 -6.71 -1.00
N ARG A 234 14.52 -5.80 -1.14
CA ARG A 234 14.68 -4.37 -0.88
C ARG A 234 14.44 -3.97 0.56
N ASP A 235 13.96 -4.89 1.40
CA ASP A 235 13.60 -4.64 2.79
C ASP A 235 12.64 -3.45 2.93
N ILE A 236 11.54 -3.48 2.17
CA ILE A 236 10.50 -2.45 2.23
C ILE A 236 9.82 -2.50 3.60
N ALA A 237 9.65 -1.33 4.24
CA ALA A 237 9.06 -1.24 5.56
C ALA A 237 7.53 -1.06 5.55
N LEU A 238 6.99 -0.44 4.50
CA LEU A 238 5.57 -0.11 4.38
C LEU A 238 5.20 -0.05 2.89
N LEU A 239 4.07 -0.62 2.50
CA LEU A 239 3.50 -0.42 1.18
C LEU A 239 2.31 0.54 1.25
N GLY A 240 2.11 1.31 0.18
CA GLY A 240 0.92 2.12 -0.02
C GLY A 240 0.49 2.10 -1.49
N ASN A 241 -0.81 2.27 -1.73
CA ASN A 241 -1.37 2.26 -3.07
C ASN A 241 -2.65 3.10 -3.12
N ASP A 242 -2.92 3.74 -4.25
CA ASP A 242 -4.20 4.44 -4.48
C ASP A 242 -5.37 3.49 -4.79
N GLY A 243 -5.11 2.18 -4.90
CA GLY A 243 -6.05 1.07 -5.01
C GLY A 243 -6.08 0.18 -3.76
N VAL A 244 -6.06 -1.13 -3.99
CA VAL A 244 -6.14 -2.18 -2.97
C VAL A 244 -4.94 -3.14 -3.06
N GLN A 245 -3.75 -2.61 -3.20
CA GLN A 245 -2.47 -3.28 -3.41
C GLN A 245 -2.44 -4.24 -4.61
N ASP A 246 -3.19 -5.35 -4.54
CA ASP A 246 -3.20 -6.38 -5.56
C ASP A 246 -3.81 -5.91 -6.88
N VAL A 247 -3.20 -6.28 -8.00
CA VAL A 247 -3.91 -6.26 -9.28
C VAL A 247 -5.14 -7.15 -9.20
N GLN A 248 -6.28 -6.68 -9.70
CA GLN A 248 -7.52 -7.44 -9.75
C GLN A 248 -8.05 -7.56 -11.18
N PRO A 249 -8.32 -8.80 -11.64
CA PRO A 249 -8.04 -10.07 -10.98
C PRO A 249 -6.54 -10.37 -10.88
N SER A 250 -6.12 -11.14 -9.87
CA SER A 250 -4.71 -11.52 -9.66
C SER A 250 -4.13 -12.40 -10.78
N GLY A 251 -4.99 -13.08 -11.52
CA GLY A 251 -4.63 -14.08 -12.53
C GLY A 251 -4.10 -15.41 -11.93
N ILE A 252 -4.13 -15.59 -10.62
CA ILE A 252 -3.59 -16.77 -9.92
C ILE A 252 -4.76 -17.57 -9.33
N ASP A 253 -4.86 -18.85 -9.69
CA ASP A 253 -5.93 -19.73 -9.18
C ASP A 253 -5.92 -19.77 -7.64
N LYS A 254 -7.09 -19.65 -7.04
CA LYS A 254 -7.30 -19.70 -5.56
C LYS A 254 -6.43 -18.73 -4.74
N ALA A 255 -5.81 -17.74 -5.38
CA ALA A 255 -5.04 -16.69 -4.72
C ALA A 255 -5.53 -15.29 -5.18
N PRO A 256 -6.72 -14.84 -4.75
CA PRO A 256 -7.28 -13.56 -5.25
C PRO A 256 -6.51 -12.33 -4.74
N ARG A 257 -5.81 -12.45 -3.62
CA ARG A 257 -5.05 -11.34 -3.00
C ARG A 257 -3.66 -11.79 -2.53
N PRO A 258 -2.78 -12.20 -3.45
CA PRO A 258 -1.46 -12.74 -3.08
C PRO A 258 -0.54 -11.70 -2.43
N ILE A 259 -0.68 -10.40 -2.79
CA ILE A 259 0.11 -9.33 -2.17
C ILE A 259 -0.28 -9.18 -0.70
N HIS A 260 -1.57 -9.00 -0.38
CA HIS A 260 -2.01 -8.92 1.02
C HIS A 260 -1.55 -10.13 1.83
N GLN A 261 -1.75 -11.33 1.27
CA GLN A 261 -1.45 -12.57 1.96
C GLN A 261 0.06 -12.70 2.27
N LEU A 262 0.90 -12.49 1.27
CA LEU A 262 2.35 -12.64 1.42
C LEU A 262 2.99 -11.48 2.19
N ALA A 263 2.54 -10.24 1.92
CA ALA A 263 3.07 -9.06 2.62
C ALA A 263 2.77 -9.15 4.13
N ILE A 264 1.50 -9.33 4.48
CA ILE A 264 1.09 -9.32 5.89
C ILE A 264 1.58 -10.57 6.61
N VAL A 265 1.38 -11.78 6.03
CA VAL A 265 1.64 -13.02 6.75
C VAL A 265 3.10 -13.46 6.66
N ALA A 266 3.71 -13.47 5.48
CA ALA A 266 5.10 -13.93 5.33
C ALA A 266 6.10 -12.85 5.75
N LEU A 267 5.93 -11.61 5.24
CA LEU A 267 6.89 -10.54 5.49
C LEU A 267 6.66 -9.78 6.79
N GLY A 268 5.44 -9.76 7.33
CA GLY A 268 5.06 -8.82 8.39
C GLY A 268 5.12 -7.36 7.89
N LEU A 269 4.74 -7.14 6.65
CA LEU A 269 4.78 -5.85 5.94
C LEU A 269 3.38 -5.22 5.96
N PRO A 270 3.16 -4.14 6.76
CA PRO A 270 1.89 -3.43 6.77
C PRO A 270 1.58 -2.76 5.43
N LEU A 271 0.29 -2.60 5.14
CA LEU A 271 -0.22 -2.03 3.91
C LEU A 271 -1.05 -0.78 4.22
N ILE A 272 -0.97 0.24 3.36
CA ILE A 272 -1.91 1.36 3.32
C ILE A 272 -2.68 1.28 2.02
N ASP A 273 -3.97 0.95 2.12
CA ASP A 273 -4.86 0.90 0.98
C ASP A 273 -5.55 2.24 0.74
N VAL A 274 -5.92 2.47 -0.51
CA VAL A 274 -6.84 3.55 -0.91
C VAL A 274 -6.29 4.95 -0.60
N MET A 275 -4.98 5.15 -0.78
CA MET A 275 -4.37 6.48 -0.66
C MET A 275 -4.86 7.41 -1.79
N ASP A 276 -4.91 8.70 -1.54
CA ASP A 276 -5.04 9.70 -2.61
C ASP A 276 -3.65 10.27 -2.92
N LEU A 277 -3.10 9.86 -4.05
CA LEU A 277 -1.75 10.19 -4.46
C LEU A 277 -1.69 11.25 -5.56
N GLU A 278 -2.83 11.85 -5.94
CA GLU A 278 -2.88 12.84 -7.03
C GLU A 278 -2.15 14.14 -6.65
N ALA A 279 -2.43 14.68 -5.47
CA ALA A 279 -1.81 15.94 -5.03
C ALA A 279 -0.30 15.78 -4.79
N VAL A 280 0.14 14.68 -4.18
CA VAL A 280 1.57 14.45 -3.96
C VAL A 280 2.32 14.18 -5.26
N ALA A 281 1.70 13.53 -6.23
CA ALA A 281 2.29 13.34 -7.57
C ALA A 281 2.55 14.69 -8.26
N ALA A 282 1.60 15.63 -8.18
CA ALA A 282 1.77 16.99 -8.71
C ALA A 282 2.91 17.74 -8.01
N GLU A 283 3.01 17.63 -6.67
CA GLU A 283 4.10 18.27 -5.92
C GLU A 283 5.47 17.62 -6.19
N CYS A 284 5.53 16.29 -6.37
CA CYS A 284 6.73 15.58 -6.80
C CYS A 284 7.19 16.03 -8.21
N ALA A 285 6.26 16.09 -9.17
CA ALA A 285 6.54 16.51 -10.54
C ALA A 285 7.06 17.96 -10.60
N LYS A 286 6.46 18.88 -9.85
CA LYS A 286 6.91 20.27 -9.73
C LYS A 286 8.34 20.39 -9.22
N ARG A 287 8.76 19.49 -8.33
CA ARG A 287 10.11 19.48 -7.72
C ARG A 287 11.10 18.58 -8.45
N HIS A 288 10.64 17.78 -9.40
CA HIS A 288 11.42 16.68 -9.96
C HIS A 288 12.05 15.79 -8.86
N ARG A 289 11.29 15.53 -7.78
CA ARG A 289 11.72 14.76 -6.61
C ARG A 289 10.59 13.87 -6.14
N TRP A 290 10.78 12.56 -6.21
CA TRP A 290 9.77 11.53 -5.89
C TRP A 290 10.04 10.82 -4.56
N GLU A 291 10.79 11.47 -3.70
CA GLU A 291 11.02 11.04 -2.32
C GLU A 291 10.70 12.18 -1.34
N PHE A 292 10.16 11.84 -0.20
CA PHE A 292 9.73 12.79 0.83
C PHE A 292 9.69 12.12 2.20
N LEU A 293 9.61 12.91 3.27
CA LEU A 293 9.25 12.42 4.59
C LEU A 293 7.78 12.03 4.60
N VAL A 294 7.45 10.80 5.00
CA VAL A 294 6.08 10.42 5.35
C VAL A 294 5.94 10.26 6.85
N THR A 295 4.82 10.79 7.38
CA THR A 295 4.42 10.61 8.78
C THR A 295 2.97 10.16 8.84
N LEU A 296 2.68 9.16 9.68
CA LEU A 296 1.32 8.73 10.01
C LEU A 296 1.28 8.06 11.38
N ALA A 297 0.12 8.08 12.00
CA ALA A 297 -0.15 7.34 13.23
C ALA A 297 -1.58 6.82 13.18
N ALA A 298 -1.74 5.51 13.36
CA ALA A 298 -3.05 4.93 13.60
C ALA A 298 -3.48 5.18 15.06
N VAL A 299 -4.76 5.40 15.28
CA VAL A 299 -5.30 5.39 16.65
C VAL A 299 -5.11 3.98 17.22
N PRO A 300 -4.52 3.82 18.41
CA PRO A 300 -4.19 2.51 18.98
C PRO A 300 -5.44 1.81 19.55
N VAL A 301 -6.29 1.29 18.68
CA VAL A 301 -7.45 0.50 19.04
C VAL A 301 -7.00 -0.90 19.44
N PRO A 302 -7.16 -1.32 20.71
CA PRO A 302 -6.74 -2.65 21.14
C PRO A 302 -7.39 -3.74 20.29
N GLY A 303 -6.59 -4.62 19.71
CA GLY A 303 -7.06 -5.73 18.89
C GLY A 303 -7.67 -5.33 17.55
N GLY A 304 -7.49 -4.10 17.09
CA GLY A 304 -7.97 -3.66 15.78
C GLY A 304 -7.17 -4.28 14.63
N THR A 305 -7.87 -4.69 13.55
CA THR A 305 -7.27 -5.25 12.34
C THR A 305 -6.63 -4.19 11.44
N GLY A 306 -6.73 -2.95 11.79
CA GLY A 306 -6.24 -1.76 11.11
C GLY A 306 -6.93 -0.51 11.63
N PHE A 307 -6.72 0.63 10.98
CA PHE A 307 -7.45 1.87 11.28
C PHE A 307 -7.38 2.86 10.09
N PRO A 308 -8.41 3.72 9.90
CA PRO A 308 -8.29 4.84 8.99
C PRO A 308 -7.11 5.74 9.36
N VAL A 309 -6.35 6.17 8.36
CA VAL A 309 -5.19 7.03 8.57
C VAL A 309 -5.16 8.16 7.54
N ASN A 310 -4.55 9.26 7.91
CA ASN A 310 -4.18 10.32 7.00
C ASN A 310 -2.65 10.44 6.96
N PRO A 311 -1.96 9.71 6.08
CA PRO A 311 -0.53 9.88 5.92
C PRO A 311 -0.22 11.26 5.35
N ILE A 312 0.82 11.90 5.86
CA ILE A 312 1.25 13.24 5.43
C ILE A 312 2.63 13.12 4.77
N ALA A 313 2.72 13.55 3.52
CA ALA A 313 4.00 13.79 2.84
C ALA A 313 4.51 15.17 3.21
N THR A 314 5.81 15.31 3.50
CA THR A 314 6.43 16.60 3.78
C THR A 314 7.72 16.74 2.96
N PHE A 315 7.83 17.87 2.24
CA PHE A 315 8.95 18.22 1.35
C PHE A 315 9.90 19.25 1.94
#